data_ad0d4981a66c86fcf2786c08019be8a2
#
_entry.id   ad0d4981a66c86fcf2786c08019be8a2
#
_cell.length_a   1.000
_cell.length_b   1.000
_cell.length_c   1.000
_cell.angle_alpha   90.00
_cell.angle_beta   90.00
_cell.angle_gamma   90.00
#
_symmetry.space_group_name_H-M   'P 1'
#
loop_
_entity.id
_entity.type
_entity.pdbx_description
1 polymer ?
#
loop_
_entity_poly.entity_id
_entity_poly.type
_entity_poly.pdbx_seq_one_letter_code
_entity_poly.pdbx_strand_id
1 'polypeptide(L)'
;MKLVRVFPNLSAENKSAYRNRQEAIITCISPVFYLISRNDNQADKMKIIADNTVPYLKGILEPIADVSYLDSKEFTPTNIKDADALIVRSIDKCTRELLEGSRVRLITTATIGYDHIDIHYCEKTGITWKNAPGCNAASVGQYVLSSLVAVALRKGERLAGKTIGIVGVGHVGSIVERLCEAMGMRVLRNDPPRAEQEGEDGFVSLDTIAKEADIITLHVPLTKEGRFATRHLADHAFFDQLERKPWFINSCRGAVDRKSVV
;
A
#
# COMPACT_ATOMS: atom_id res chain seq x y z
N MET A 1 -4.29 27.61 -1.96
CA MET A 1 -5.59 26.94 -1.83
C MET A 1 -5.75 26.48 -0.37
N LYS A 2 -6.69 27.06 0.41
CA LYS A 2 -6.77 26.89 1.87
C LYS A 2 -7.67 25.70 2.23
N LEU A 3 -7.11 24.51 2.35
CA LEU A 3 -7.83 23.28 2.79
C LEU A 3 -7.60 22.94 4.28
N VAL A 4 -7.23 23.92 5.11
CA VAL A 4 -6.68 23.68 6.48
C VAL A 4 -7.65 24.06 7.60
N ARG A 5 -8.96 24.13 7.40
CA ARG A 5 -9.87 24.49 8.51
C ARG A 5 -11.15 23.65 8.53
N VAL A 6 -11.06 22.36 8.87
CA VAL A 6 -12.27 21.56 9.14
C VAL A 6 -12.34 21.01 10.58
N PHE A 7 -11.25 20.98 11.36
CA PHE A 7 -11.31 20.41 12.73
C PHE A 7 -10.42 21.16 13.74
N PRO A 8 -10.97 22.09 14.55
CA PRO A 8 -10.18 22.87 15.53
C PRO A 8 -9.82 22.18 16.85
N ASN A 9 -10.39 21.03 17.20
CA ASN A 9 -10.36 20.51 18.59
C ASN A 9 -9.75 19.11 18.79
N LEU A 10 -8.65 18.76 18.12
CA LEU A 10 -7.94 17.50 18.39
C LEU A 10 -6.66 17.75 19.19
N SER A 11 -6.39 16.91 20.21
CA SER A 11 -5.14 16.94 20.99
C SER A 11 -3.90 16.68 20.10
N ALA A 12 -2.72 17.12 20.54
CA ALA A 12 -1.48 17.05 19.76
C ALA A 12 -1.12 15.61 19.31
N GLU A 13 -1.41 14.61 20.15
CA GLU A 13 -1.16 13.19 19.86
C GLU A 13 -2.10 12.64 18.79
N ASN A 14 -3.36 13.05 18.82
CA ASN A 14 -4.33 12.70 17.79
C ASN A 14 -4.05 13.41 16.44
N LYS A 15 -3.38 14.57 16.45
CA LYS A 15 -3.04 15.31 15.22
C LYS A 15 -2.05 14.57 14.32
N SER A 16 -1.09 13.82 14.87
CA SER A 16 -0.11 13.06 14.07
C SER A 16 -0.75 11.84 13.40
N ALA A 17 -1.49 11.04 14.16
CA ALA A 17 -2.21 9.88 13.61
C ALA A 17 -3.31 10.29 12.62
N TYR A 18 -3.96 11.44 12.88
CA TYR A 18 -4.98 12.02 12.02
C TYR A 18 -4.36 12.59 10.73
N ARG A 19 -3.19 13.22 10.80
CA ARG A 19 -2.46 13.77 9.66
C ARG A 19 -2.08 12.68 8.65
N ASN A 20 -1.52 11.57 9.10
CA ASN A 20 -1.16 10.45 8.24
C ASN A 20 -2.39 9.79 7.57
N ARG A 21 -3.53 9.75 8.28
CA ARG A 21 -4.80 9.23 7.72
C ARG A 21 -5.43 10.21 6.73
N GLN A 22 -5.31 11.52 6.96
CA GLN A 22 -5.77 12.54 6.03
C GLN A 22 -4.92 12.56 4.74
N GLU A 23 -3.61 12.37 4.84
CA GLU A 23 -2.73 12.29 3.67
C GLU A 23 -3.13 11.15 2.73
N ALA A 24 -3.52 9.99 3.29
CA ALA A 24 -4.03 8.86 2.51
C ALA A 24 -5.30 9.21 1.73
N ILE A 25 -6.27 9.84 2.41
CA ILE A 25 -7.51 10.27 1.76
C ILE A 25 -7.24 11.37 0.75
N ILE A 26 -6.45 12.37 1.10
CA ILE A 26 -6.08 13.47 0.19
C ILE A 26 -5.42 12.90 -1.07
N THR A 27 -4.52 11.93 -0.93
CA THR A 27 -3.87 11.28 -2.07
C THR A 27 -4.89 10.52 -2.93
N CYS A 28 -5.83 9.82 -2.31
CA CYS A 28 -6.88 9.08 -2.99
C CYS A 28 -7.87 10.00 -3.72
N ILE A 29 -8.28 11.12 -3.11
CA ILE A 29 -9.31 12.02 -3.66
C ILE A 29 -8.75 13.14 -4.53
N SER A 30 -7.46 13.47 -4.46
CA SER A 30 -6.85 14.51 -5.29
C SER A 30 -7.10 14.34 -6.80
N PRO A 31 -7.00 13.10 -7.36
CA PRO A 31 -7.35 12.88 -8.77
C PRO A 31 -8.82 13.14 -9.07
N VAL A 32 -9.71 12.90 -8.11
CA VAL A 32 -11.16 13.17 -8.24
C VAL A 32 -11.39 14.67 -8.30
N PHE A 33 -10.75 15.47 -7.43
CA PHE A 33 -10.81 16.93 -7.49
C PHE A 33 -10.30 17.47 -8.83
N TYR A 34 -9.20 16.91 -9.35
CA TYR A 34 -8.68 17.30 -10.66
C TYR A 34 -9.67 16.99 -11.78
N LEU A 35 -10.31 15.83 -11.76
CA LEU A 35 -11.33 15.46 -12.74
C LEU A 35 -12.56 16.38 -12.65
N ILE A 36 -13.03 16.69 -11.44
CA ILE A 36 -14.16 17.62 -11.22
C ILE A 36 -13.83 19.02 -11.77
N SER A 37 -12.61 19.52 -11.54
CA SER A 37 -12.20 20.86 -12.00
C SER A 37 -12.12 20.99 -13.52
N ARG A 38 -12.06 19.88 -14.27
CA ARG A 38 -12.06 19.83 -15.74
C ARG A 38 -13.41 19.47 -16.35
N ASN A 39 -14.44 19.31 -15.53
CA ASN A 39 -15.78 19.08 -16.03
C ASN A 39 -16.36 20.41 -16.56
N ASP A 40 -16.28 20.62 -17.88
CA ASP A 40 -16.76 21.85 -18.55
C ASP A 40 -18.29 22.01 -18.48
N ASN A 41 -19.02 20.94 -18.14
CA ASN A 41 -20.46 20.96 -17.94
C ASN A 41 -20.80 21.17 -16.44
N GLN A 42 -20.80 22.41 -15.98
CA GLN A 42 -21.17 22.78 -14.61
C GLN A 42 -22.65 22.45 -14.25
N ALA A 43 -23.47 22.08 -15.22
CA ALA A 43 -24.89 21.78 -15.00
C ALA A 43 -25.13 20.40 -14.37
N ASP A 44 -24.27 19.40 -14.66
CA ASP A 44 -24.40 18.04 -14.11
C ASP A 44 -23.27 17.74 -13.13
N LYS A 45 -23.62 17.47 -11.87
CA LYS A 45 -22.65 16.98 -10.89
C LYS A 45 -22.09 15.63 -11.34
N MET A 46 -20.77 15.47 -11.21
CA MET A 46 -20.11 14.19 -11.46
C MET A 46 -20.67 13.09 -10.54
N LYS A 47 -20.94 11.95 -11.10
CA LYS A 47 -21.38 10.76 -10.37
C LYS A 47 -20.18 9.94 -9.92
N ILE A 48 -20.02 9.80 -8.62
CA ILE A 48 -18.94 9.05 -7.99
C ILE A 48 -19.52 7.87 -7.23
N ILE A 49 -18.99 6.69 -7.47
CA ILE A 49 -19.32 5.50 -6.68
C ILE A 49 -18.10 5.15 -5.82
N ALA A 50 -18.33 5.03 -4.53
CA ALA A 50 -17.29 4.77 -3.54
C ALA A 50 -17.61 3.53 -2.71
N ASP A 51 -16.59 2.72 -2.39
CA ASP A 51 -16.71 1.66 -1.39
C ASP A 51 -17.04 2.29 -0.03
N ASN A 52 -18.10 1.80 0.61
CA ASN A 52 -18.64 2.34 1.86
C ASN A 52 -17.70 2.15 3.05
N THR A 53 -16.68 1.30 2.93
CA THR A 53 -15.67 1.03 3.94
C THR A 53 -14.43 1.91 3.82
N VAL A 54 -14.36 2.80 2.81
CA VAL A 54 -13.29 3.82 2.73
C VAL A 54 -13.44 4.79 3.90
N PRO A 55 -12.51 4.79 4.85
CA PRO A 55 -12.65 5.59 6.06
C PRO A 55 -12.60 7.09 5.77
N TYR A 56 -13.38 7.87 6.50
CA TYR A 56 -13.37 9.36 6.47
C TYR A 56 -13.69 10.00 5.12
N LEU A 57 -14.26 9.26 4.16
CA LEU A 57 -14.63 9.82 2.85
C LEU A 57 -15.95 10.58 2.88
N LYS A 58 -16.92 10.09 3.68
CA LYS A 58 -18.26 10.70 3.78
C LYS A 58 -18.19 12.15 4.22
N GLY A 59 -18.91 13.02 3.54
CA GLY A 59 -18.98 14.46 3.81
C GLY A 59 -17.91 15.28 3.10
N ILE A 60 -16.97 14.67 2.37
CA ILE A 60 -15.88 15.40 1.70
C ILE A 60 -16.24 15.75 0.25
N LEU A 61 -16.79 14.82 -0.49
CA LEU A 61 -17.06 14.99 -1.93
C LEU A 61 -18.51 15.38 -2.21
N GLU A 62 -19.47 15.11 -1.33
CA GLU A 62 -20.89 15.40 -1.53
C GLU A 62 -21.23 16.87 -1.77
N PRO A 63 -20.47 17.84 -1.24
CA PRO A 63 -20.70 19.26 -1.59
C PRO A 63 -20.49 19.57 -3.09
N ILE A 64 -19.65 18.78 -3.77
CA ILE A 64 -19.16 19.07 -5.14
C ILE A 64 -19.50 17.98 -6.16
N ALA A 65 -19.95 16.82 -5.74
CA ALA A 65 -20.28 15.68 -6.59
C ALA A 65 -21.52 14.94 -6.07
N ASP A 66 -22.11 14.10 -6.93
CA ASP A 66 -23.14 13.12 -6.54
C ASP A 66 -22.45 11.81 -6.16
N VAL A 67 -22.44 11.52 -4.86
CA VAL A 67 -21.67 10.39 -4.33
C VAL A 67 -22.59 9.29 -3.81
N SER A 68 -22.46 8.11 -4.37
CA SER A 68 -23.14 6.89 -3.90
C SER A 68 -22.13 5.96 -3.25
N TYR A 69 -22.50 5.37 -2.11
CA TYR A 69 -21.68 4.42 -1.37
C TYR A 69 -22.25 3.01 -1.52
N LEU A 70 -21.40 2.08 -1.97
CA LEU A 70 -21.78 0.69 -2.22
C LEU A 70 -20.95 -0.26 -1.35
N ASP A 71 -21.54 -1.40 -1.00
CA ASP A 71 -20.76 -2.54 -0.53
C ASP A 71 -19.99 -3.16 -1.69
N SER A 72 -18.85 -3.81 -1.41
CA SER A 72 -18.02 -4.45 -2.45
C SER A 72 -18.80 -5.40 -3.37
N LYS A 73 -19.80 -6.10 -2.84
CA LYS A 73 -20.66 -7.02 -3.60
C LYS A 73 -21.60 -6.31 -4.58
N GLU A 74 -21.82 -5.02 -4.38
CA GLU A 74 -22.72 -4.19 -5.20
C GLU A 74 -21.98 -3.50 -6.35
N PHE A 75 -20.64 -3.64 -6.43
CA PHE A 75 -19.86 -3.21 -7.59
C PHE A 75 -20.13 -4.15 -8.76
N THR A 76 -21.22 -3.87 -9.47
CA THR A 76 -21.69 -4.62 -10.65
C THR A 76 -21.69 -3.72 -11.87
N PRO A 77 -21.59 -4.25 -13.12
CA PRO A 77 -21.65 -3.45 -14.33
C PRO A 77 -22.89 -2.55 -14.40
N THR A 78 -24.02 -3.00 -13.88
CA THR A 78 -25.27 -2.23 -13.83
C THR A 78 -25.16 -1.04 -12.90
N ASN A 79 -24.64 -1.25 -11.70
CA ASN A 79 -24.60 -0.21 -10.67
C ASN A 79 -23.58 0.88 -10.97
N ILE A 80 -22.46 0.53 -11.66
CA ILE A 80 -21.40 1.52 -12.00
C ILE A 80 -21.57 2.15 -13.38
N LYS A 81 -22.56 1.73 -14.17
CA LYS A 81 -22.70 2.10 -15.58
C LYS A 81 -22.60 3.59 -15.85
N ASP A 82 -23.28 4.39 -15.04
CA ASP A 82 -23.37 5.83 -15.18
C ASP A 82 -22.40 6.62 -14.28
N ALA A 83 -21.46 5.93 -13.63
CA ALA A 83 -20.46 6.55 -12.80
C ALA A 83 -19.36 7.19 -13.65
N ASP A 84 -18.93 8.39 -13.28
CA ASP A 84 -17.77 9.06 -13.87
C ASP A 84 -16.45 8.65 -13.19
N ALA A 85 -16.51 8.32 -11.89
CA ALA A 85 -15.35 7.90 -11.12
C ALA A 85 -15.71 6.81 -10.10
N LEU A 86 -14.74 5.94 -9.82
CA LEU A 86 -14.81 4.93 -8.77
C LEU A 86 -13.76 5.21 -7.69
N ILE A 87 -14.15 5.09 -6.43
CA ILE A 87 -13.26 5.10 -5.26
C ILE A 87 -13.35 3.73 -4.61
N VAL A 88 -12.31 2.92 -4.76
CA VAL A 88 -12.32 1.50 -4.44
C VAL A 88 -11.30 1.12 -3.37
N ARG A 89 -11.41 -0.11 -2.88
CA ARG A 89 -10.40 -0.76 -2.02
C ARG A 89 -9.91 -2.06 -2.66
N SER A 90 -8.97 -2.72 -2.00
CA SER A 90 -8.33 -3.94 -2.52
C SER A 90 -9.26 -5.14 -2.75
N ILE A 91 -10.48 -5.11 -2.18
CA ILE A 91 -11.50 -6.15 -2.37
C ILE A 91 -12.36 -5.90 -3.61
N ASP A 92 -12.43 -4.68 -4.12
CA ASP A 92 -13.25 -4.29 -5.26
C ASP A 92 -12.47 -4.53 -6.56
N LYS A 93 -12.81 -5.60 -7.26
CA LYS A 93 -12.11 -6.00 -8.48
C LYS A 93 -12.57 -5.17 -9.67
N CYS A 94 -11.75 -4.20 -10.08
CA CYS A 94 -11.97 -3.40 -11.29
C CYS A 94 -11.42 -4.14 -12.51
N THR A 95 -12.13 -5.19 -12.94
CA THR A 95 -11.79 -5.98 -14.12
C THR A 95 -12.44 -5.41 -15.38
N ARG A 96 -12.04 -5.91 -16.55
CA ARG A 96 -12.70 -5.58 -17.81
C ARG A 96 -14.21 -5.81 -17.74
N GLU A 97 -14.64 -6.94 -17.18
CA GLU A 97 -16.06 -7.31 -17.11
C GLU A 97 -16.87 -6.30 -16.29
N LEU A 98 -16.27 -5.71 -15.25
CA LEU A 98 -16.92 -4.66 -14.48
C LEU A 98 -16.98 -3.34 -15.27
N LEU A 99 -15.91 -2.97 -15.96
CA LEU A 99 -15.70 -1.62 -16.52
C LEU A 99 -16.26 -1.46 -17.93
N GLU A 100 -16.42 -2.55 -18.68
CA GLU A 100 -16.86 -2.51 -20.09
C GLU A 100 -18.27 -1.93 -20.23
N GLY A 101 -18.41 -0.92 -21.09
CA GLY A 101 -19.67 -0.22 -21.33
C GLY A 101 -20.06 0.79 -20.24
N SER A 102 -19.22 1.03 -19.23
CA SER A 102 -19.43 2.08 -18.25
C SER A 102 -18.92 3.44 -18.74
N ARG A 103 -19.36 4.52 -18.06
CA ARG A 103 -18.85 5.90 -18.27
C ARG A 103 -17.60 6.21 -17.46
N VAL A 104 -17.07 5.26 -16.71
CA VAL A 104 -15.94 5.47 -15.79
C VAL A 104 -14.73 6.00 -16.53
N ARG A 105 -14.20 7.14 -16.06
CA ARG A 105 -13.00 7.79 -16.58
C ARG A 105 -11.85 7.81 -15.56
N LEU A 106 -12.17 7.60 -14.28
CA LEU A 106 -11.20 7.59 -13.20
C LEU A 106 -11.50 6.46 -12.22
N ILE A 107 -10.47 5.71 -11.87
CA ILE A 107 -10.47 4.78 -10.73
C ILE A 107 -9.42 5.24 -9.76
N THR A 108 -9.79 5.47 -8.51
CA THR A 108 -8.82 5.70 -7.44
C THR A 108 -8.99 4.66 -6.35
N THR A 109 -7.88 4.06 -5.91
CA THR A 109 -7.93 3.09 -4.81
C THR A 109 -7.32 3.66 -3.54
N ALA A 110 -8.07 3.54 -2.44
CA ALA A 110 -7.64 3.95 -1.10
C ALA A 110 -6.62 2.96 -0.49
N THR A 111 -5.82 2.30 -1.34
CA THR A 111 -4.82 1.31 -0.95
C THR A 111 -3.51 1.52 -1.71
N ILE A 112 -2.41 1.00 -1.16
CA ILE A 112 -1.10 1.02 -1.84
C ILE A 112 -1.10 0.05 -3.01
N GLY A 113 -1.52 -1.20 -2.77
CA GLY A 113 -1.59 -2.23 -3.80
C GLY A 113 -2.75 -1.98 -4.77
N TYR A 114 -2.53 -2.30 -6.03
CA TYR A 114 -3.46 -2.08 -7.13
C TYR A 114 -3.68 -3.35 -7.99
N ASP A 115 -3.32 -4.48 -7.46
CA ASP A 115 -3.46 -5.80 -8.10
C ASP A 115 -4.93 -6.23 -8.36
N HIS A 116 -5.88 -5.47 -7.84
CA HIS A 116 -7.32 -5.59 -8.09
C HIS A 116 -7.83 -4.73 -9.27
N ILE A 117 -6.97 -3.90 -9.88
CA ILE A 117 -7.30 -3.06 -11.04
C ILE A 117 -6.67 -3.67 -12.29
N ASP A 118 -7.47 -3.89 -13.33
CA ASP A 118 -6.98 -4.27 -14.66
C ASP A 118 -6.36 -3.06 -15.36
N ILE A 119 -5.08 -2.85 -15.10
CA ILE A 119 -4.32 -1.70 -15.61
C ILE A 119 -4.27 -1.73 -17.15
N HIS A 120 -4.08 -2.91 -17.74
CA HIS A 120 -3.99 -3.05 -19.18
C HIS A 120 -5.31 -2.62 -19.86
N TYR A 121 -6.43 -3.02 -19.29
CA TYR A 121 -7.73 -2.57 -19.79
C TYR A 121 -7.91 -1.06 -19.60
N CYS A 122 -7.54 -0.51 -18.46
CA CYS A 122 -7.61 0.93 -18.20
C CYS A 122 -6.78 1.74 -19.22
N GLU A 123 -5.55 1.34 -19.47
CA GLU A 123 -4.67 1.99 -20.45
C GLU A 123 -5.24 1.93 -21.86
N LYS A 124 -5.77 0.77 -22.28
CA LYS A 124 -6.37 0.57 -23.59
C LYS A 124 -7.62 1.42 -23.81
N THR A 125 -8.40 1.67 -22.77
CA THR A 125 -9.68 2.39 -22.85
C THR A 125 -9.60 3.85 -22.43
N GLY A 126 -8.41 4.33 -22.00
CA GLY A 126 -8.21 5.70 -21.55
C GLY A 126 -8.76 5.98 -20.15
N ILE A 127 -9.07 4.95 -19.36
CA ILE A 127 -9.45 5.10 -17.97
C ILE A 127 -8.19 5.43 -17.16
N THR A 128 -8.18 6.59 -16.51
CA THR A 128 -7.11 6.95 -15.58
C THR A 128 -7.26 6.17 -14.27
N TRP A 129 -6.17 5.63 -13.75
CA TRP A 129 -6.19 5.02 -12.42
C TRP A 129 -5.11 5.61 -11.53
N LYS A 130 -5.37 5.66 -10.22
CA LYS A 130 -4.45 6.14 -9.20
C LYS A 130 -4.58 5.29 -7.93
N ASN A 131 -3.46 5.06 -7.26
CA ASN A 131 -3.40 4.44 -5.94
C ASN A 131 -2.92 5.45 -4.89
N ALA A 132 -2.84 5.01 -3.65
CA ALA A 132 -2.39 5.84 -2.51
C ALA A 132 -1.04 5.34 -1.95
N PRO A 133 0.11 5.62 -2.63
CA PRO A 133 1.41 5.15 -2.18
C PRO A 133 1.73 5.64 -0.77
N GLY A 134 2.22 4.75 0.10
CA GLY A 134 2.64 5.11 1.46
C GLY A 134 1.51 5.38 2.45
N CYS A 135 0.24 5.35 2.06
CA CYS A 135 -0.90 5.77 2.88
C CYS A 135 -1.00 5.04 4.24
N ASN A 136 -0.56 3.80 4.34
CA ASN A 136 -0.57 3.01 5.56
C ASN A 136 0.84 2.63 6.05
N ALA A 137 1.89 3.21 5.46
CA ALA A 137 3.27 2.80 5.73
C ALA A 137 3.64 2.92 7.21
N ALA A 138 3.21 4.00 7.88
CA ALA A 138 3.44 4.18 9.32
C ALA A 138 2.75 3.10 10.15
N SER A 139 1.50 2.73 9.81
CA SER A 139 0.74 1.69 10.51
C SER A 139 1.39 0.31 10.33
N VAL A 140 1.89 0.00 9.12
CA VAL A 140 2.60 -1.26 8.87
C VAL A 140 3.94 -1.28 9.60
N GLY A 141 4.70 -0.18 9.61
CA GLY A 141 5.94 -0.07 10.38
C GLY A 141 5.71 -0.30 11.87
N GLN A 142 4.66 0.30 12.44
CA GLN A 142 4.26 0.07 13.83
C GLN A 142 3.87 -1.39 14.09
N TYR A 143 3.11 -2.00 13.18
CA TYR A 143 2.73 -3.42 13.29
C TYR A 143 3.97 -4.34 13.31
N VAL A 144 4.93 -4.12 12.41
CA VAL A 144 6.17 -4.90 12.35
C VAL A 144 6.95 -4.74 13.66
N LEU A 145 7.16 -3.51 14.13
CA LEU A 145 7.86 -3.27 15.40
C LEU A 145 7.15 -3.96 16.58
N SER A 146 5.83 -3.81 16.68
CA SER A 146 5.04 -4.45 17.74
C SER A 146 5.15 -5.97 17.70
N SER A 147 5.15 -6.56 16.49
CA SER A 147 5.35 -8.00 16.30
C SER A 147 6.74 -8.45 16.76
N LEU A 148 7.79 -7.71 16.41
CA LEU A 148 9.15 -7.98 16.84
C LEU A 148 9.29 -7.95 18.37
N VAL A 149 8.73 -6.91 19.01
CA VAL A 149 8.75 -6.78 20.48
C VAL A 149 7.97 -7.93 21.12
N ALA A 150 6.80 -8.28 20.62
CA ALA A 150 6.00 -9.38 21.16
C ALA A 150 6.74 -10.73 21.08
N VAL A 151 7.39 -11.03 19.94
CA VAL A 151 8.18 -12.24 19.77
C VAL A 151 9.40 -12.24 20.69
N ALA A 152 10.12 -11.12 20.79
CA ALA A 152 11.27 -10.98 21.65
C ALA A 152 10.91 -11.25 23.13
N LEU A 153 9.83 -10.61 23.62
CA LEU A 153 9.31 -10.83 24.98
C LEU A 153 8.94 -12.29 25.22
N ARG A 154 8.22 -12.92 24.27
CA ARG A 154 7.83 -14.33 24.40
C ARG A 154 9.01 -15.29 24.44
N LYS A 155 10.11 -14.97 23.75
CA LYS A 155 11.33 -15.78 23.71
C LYS A 155 12.34 -15.42 24.82
N GLY A 156 12.11 -14.34 25.59
CA GLY A 156 13.08 -13.83 26.55
C GLY A 156 14.34 -13.25 25.88
N GLU A 157 14.24 -12.79 24.64
CA GLU A 157 15.36 -12.28 23.84
C GLU A 157 15.33 -10.76 23.75
N ARG A 158 16.48 -10.14 23.48
CA ARG A 158 16.61 -8.69 23.22
C ARG A 158 16.69 -8.45 21.72
N LEU A 159 16.09 -7.36 21.23
CA LEU A 159 16.23 -6.91 19.83
C LEU A 159 17.57 -6.23 19.57
N ALA A 160 18.06 -5.47 20.55
CA ALA A 160 19.34 -4.77 20.44
C ALA A 160 20.48 -5.76 20.15
N GLY A 161 21.29 -5.47 19.14
CA GLY A 161 22.39 -6.30 18.66
C GLY A 161 22.00 -7.38 17.66
N LYS A 162 20.70 -7.66 17.43
CA LYS A 162 20.25 -8.55 16.36
C LYS A 162 20.39 -7.89 14.98
N THR A 163 20.59 -8.70 13.95
CA THR A 163 20.61 -8.28 12.56
C THR A 163 19.25 -8.50 11.91
N ILE A 164 18.68 -7.46 11.31
CA ILE A 164 17.44 -7.56 10.55
C ILE A 164 17.70 -7.31 9.05
N GLY A 165 17.23 -8.23 8.21
CA GLY A 165 17.19 -8.09 6.76
C GLY A 165 15.85 -7.51 6.32
N ILE A 166 15.88 -6.36 5.66
CA ILE A 166 14.70 -5.68 5.12
C ILE A 166 14.72 -5.84 3.60
N VAL A 167 13.75 -6.60 3.07
CA VAL A 167 13.58 -6.82 1.63
C VAL A 167 12.48 -5.89 1.12
N GLY A 168 12.89 -4.91 0.31
CA GLY A 168 12.05 -3.77 -0.11
C GLY A 168 12.16 -2.61 0.86
N VAL A 169 12.91 -1.57 0.50
CA VAL A 169 13.18 -0.37 1.34
C VAL A 169 12.44 0.85 0.79
N GLY A 170 11.17 0.64 0.36
CA GLY A 170 10.25 1.69 -0.03
C GLY A 170 9.64 2.42 1.18
N HIS A 171 8.42 2.94 1.04
CA HIS A 171 7.74 3.70 2.11
C HIS A 171 7.68 2.95 3.44
N VAL A 172 7.33 1.65 3.43
CA VAL A 172 7.25 0.84 4.65
C VAL A 172 8.65 0.47 5.15
N GLY A 173 9.48 -0.10 4.26
CA GLY A 173 10.81 -0.59 4.62
C GLY A 173 11.69 0.49 5.25
N SER A 174 11.66 1.73 4.75
CA SER A 174 12.40 2.86 5.32
C SER A 174 11.90 3.28 6.71
N ILE A 175 10.61 3.07 7.02
CA ILE A 175 10.10 3.29 8.38
C ILE A 175 10.59 2.18 9.31
N VAL A 176 10.51 0.91 8.87
CA VAL A 176 10.99 -0.24 9.63
C VAL A 176 12.49 -0.13 9.90
N GLU A 177 13.29 0.26 8.89
CA GLU A 177 14.73 0.54 9.03
C GLU A 177 14.99 1.49 10.20
N ARG A 178 14.43 2.71 10.16
CA ARG A 178 14.63 3.72 11.23
C ARG A 178 14.18 3.23 12.61
N LEU A 179 13.07 2.49 12.68
CA LEU A 179 12.60 1.94 13.94
C LEU A 179 13.54 0.86 14.50
N CYS A 180 14.06 -0.02 13.64
CA CYS A 180 14.98 -1.07 14.04
C CYS A 180 16.35 -0.53 14.43
N GLU A 181 16.88 0.48 13.71
CA GLU A 181 18.10 1.20 14.10
C GLU A 181 17.95 1.86 15.47
N ALA A 182 16.82 2.54 15.71
CA ALA A 182 16.52 3.15 17.02
C ALA A 182 16.45 2.12 18.16
N MET A 183 16.10 0.86 17.86
CA MET A 183 16.12 -0.25 18.80
C MET A 183 17.51 -0.90 18.97
N GLY A 184 18.55 -0.35 18.33
CA GLY A 184 19.93 -0.83 18.40
C GLY A 184 20.17 -2.11 17.59
N MET A 185 19.40 -2.34 16.54
CA MET A 185 19.59 -3.46 15.62
C MET A 185 20.54 -3.07 14.48
N ARG A 186 21.26 -4.04 13.94
CA ARG A 186 21.98 -3.91 12.67
C ARG A 186 21.03 -4.14 11.51
N VAL A 187 20.91 -3.20 10.58
CA VAL A 187 20.00 -3.30 9.43
C VAL A 187 20.77 -3.68 8.16
N LEU A 188 20.28 -4.68 7.45
CA LEU A 188 20.70 -5.08 6.11
C LEU A 188 19.56 -4.71 5.13
N ARG A 189 19.84 -3.86 4.15
CA ARG A 189 18.88 -3.38 3.15
C ARG A 189 19.02 -4.14 1.85
N ASN A 190 17.91 -4.66 1.33
CA ASN A 190 17.84 -5.25 0.00
C ASN A 190 16.71 -4.60 -0.78
N ASP A 191 17.05 -3.86 -1.82
CA ASP A 191 16.11 -3.25 -2.76
C ASP A 191 16.83 -3.07 -4.11
N PRO A 192 16.90 -4.12 -4.94
CA PRO A 192 17.66 -4.06 -6.21
C PRO A 192 17.23 -2.92 -7.14
N PRO A 193 15.93 -2.60 -7.31
CA PRO A 193 15.53 -1.43 -8.10
C PRO A 193 16.09 -0.10 -7.60
N ARG A 194 16.15 0.08 -6.27
CA ARG A 194 16.74 1.29 -5.67
C ARG A 194 18.25 1.29 -5.78
N ALA A 195 18.89 0.15 -5.57
CA ALA A 195 20.34 0.01 -5.70
C ALA A 195 20.82 0.39 -7.11
N GLU A 196 20.06 0.05 -8.16
CA GLU A 196 20.37 0.49 -9.54
C GLU A 196 20.23 2.01 -9.75
N GLN A 197 19.30 2.65 -9.05
CA GLN A 197 19.02 4.09 -9.21
C GLN A 197 19.91 4.96 -8.32
N GLU A 198 20.20 4.51 -7.10
CA GLU A 198 20.85 5.29 -6.05
C GLU A 198 22.35 4.91 -5.86
N GLY A 199 22.78 3.79 -6.47
CA GLY A 199 24.06 3.15 -6.24
C GLY A 199 23.97 1.98 -5.27
N GLU A 200 24.88 1.03 -5.40
CA GLU A 200 24.89 -0.20 -4.59
C GLU A 200 25.30 0.02 -3.13
N ASP A 201 25.89 1.18 -2.81
CA ASP A 201 26.34 1.49 -1.46
C ASP A 201 25.19 1.43 -0.44
N GLY A 202 25.38 0.56 0.56
CA GLY A 202 24.41 0.36 1.64
C GLY A 202 23.26 -0.61 1.32
N PHE A 203 23.26 -1.23 0.13
CA PHE A 203 22.37 -2.36 -0.17
C PHE A 203 23.18 -3.66 -0.21
N VAL A 204 22.50 -4.75 0.15
CA VAL A 204 23.11 -6.11 0.14
C VAL A 204 22.27 -7.06 -0.72
N SER A 205 22.91 -8.17 -1.14
CA SER A 205 22.19 -9.22 -1.85
C SER A 205 21.19 -9.95 -0.94
N LEU A 206 20.22 -10.64 -1.55
CA LEU A 206 19.31 -11.50 -0.82
C LEU A 206 20.04 -12.66 -0.14
N ASP A 207 21.12 -13.18 -0.76
CA ASP A 207 21.97 -14.20 -0.20
C ASP A 207 22.69 -13.74 1.08
N THR A 208 23.14 -12.48 1.12
CA THR A 208 23.71 -11.88 2.33
C THR A 208 22.69 -11.85 3.47
N ILE A 209 21.44 -11.46 3.16
CA ILE A 209 20.35 -11.48 4.13
C ILE A 209 20.10 -12.90 4.64
N ALA A 210 20.03 -13.89 3.74
CA ALA A 210 19.81 -15.29 4.12
C ALA A 210 20.88 -15.84 5.09
N LYS A 211 22.12 -15.42 4.91
CA LYS A 211 23.24 -15.88 5.76
C LYS A 211 23.38 -15.12 7.07
N GLU A 212 23.15 -13.81 7.07
CA GLU A 212 23.52 -12.95 8.20
C GLU A 212 22.35 -12.52 9.08
N ALA A 213 21.09 -12.56 8.59
CA ALA A 213 19.98 -12.02 9.32
C ALA A 213 19.46 -12.96 10.42
N ASP A 214 19.18 -12.39 11.59
CA ASP A 214 18.45 -13.04 12.69
C ASP A 214 16.93 -12.83 12.52
N ILE A 215 16.54 -11.85 11.74
CA ILE A 215 15.16 -11.47 11.43
C ILE A 215 15.08 -11.04 9.96
N ILE A 216 14.06 -11.48 9.24
CA ILE A 216 13.81 -11.09 7.85
C ILE A 216 12.40 -10.55 7.74
N THR A 217 12.23 -9.39 7.08
CA THR A 217 10.92 -8.79 6.85
C THR A 217 10.77 -8.32 5.40
N LEU A 218 9.62 -8.65 4.80
CA LEU A 218 9.33 -8.38 3.39
C LEU A 218 8.37 -7.19 3.23
N HIS A 219 8.74 -6.21 2.39
CA HIS A 219 7.97 -4.99 2.11
C HIS A 219 7.96 -4.65 0.62
N VAL A 220 7.97 -5.65 -0.24
CA VAL A 220 7.97 -5.50 -1.70
C VAL A 220 6.56 -5.50 -2.28
N PRO A 221 6.30 -4.86 -3.44
CA PRO A 221 5.08 -5.06 -4.20
C PRO A 221 5.05 -6.51 -4.75
N LEU A 222 3.87 -7.01 -5.08
CA LEU A 222 3.74 -8.28 -5.81
C LEU A 222 3.87 -8.02 -7.31
N THR A 223 5.00 -8.40 -7.89
CA THR A 223 5.26 -8.39 -9.33
C THR A 223 5.44 -9.80 -9.83
N LYS A 224 4.78 -10.13 -10.95
CA LYS A 224 4.77 -11.51 -11.49
C LYS A 224 5.89 -11.74 -12.49
N GLU A 225 6.32 -10.70 -13.19
CA GLU A 225 7.23 -10.75 -14.33
C GLU A 225 8.27 -9.63 -14.26
N GLY A 226 9.30 -9.73 -15.07
CA GLY A 226 10.38 -8.77 -15.14
C GLY A 226 11.59 -9.16 -14.28
N ARG A 227 12.68 -8.42 -14.44
CA ARG A 227 13.97 -8.69 -13.77
C ARG A 227 13.88 -8.73 -12.25
N PHE A 228 12.98 -7.93 -11.68
CA PHE A 228 12.76 -7.80 -10.24
C PHE A 228 11.40 -8.39 -9.81
N ALA A 229 11.00 -9.51 -10.44
CA ALA A 229 9.80 -10.21 -10.04
C ALA A 229 9.88 -10.64 -8.57
N THR A 230 8.80 -10.44 -7.83
CA THR A 230 8.74 -10.72 -6.38
C THR A 230 7.79 -11.85 -6.03
N ARG A 231 7.03 -12.36 -7.00
CA ARG A 231 6.20 -13.54 -6.79
C ARG A 231 7.06 -14.75 -6.43
N HIS A 232 6.81 -15.35 -5.28
CA HIS A 232 7.57 -16.46 -4.73
C HIS A 232 9.06 -16.12 -4.51
N LEU A 233 9.37 -14.86 -4.20
CA LEU A 233 10.73 -14.41 -3.90
C LEU A 233 11.33 -15.20 -2.73
N ALA A 234 10.54 -15.46 -1.69
CA ALA A 234 10.88 -16.36 -0.61
C ALA A 234 10.29 -17.74 -0.90
N ASP A 235 10.99 -18.53 -1.71
CA ASP A 235 10.67 -19.89 -2.07
C ASP A 235 11.48 -20.92 -1.23
N HIS A 236 11.39 -22.21 -1.57
CA HIS A 236 12.16 -23.25 -0.90
C HIS A 236 13.67 -23.00 -0.97
N ALA A 237 14.19 -22.61 -2.14
CA ALA A 237 15.62 -22.37 -2.32
C ALA A 237 16.11 -21.22 -1.42
N PHE A 238 15.30 -20.18 -1.24
CA PHE A 238 15.60 -19.10 -0.29
C PHE A 238 15.62 -19.60 1.16
N PHE A 239 14.60 -20.36 1.58
CA PHE A 239 14.54 -20.87 2.95
C PHE A 239 15.63 -21.90 3.27
N ASP A 240 16.06 -22.70 2.28
CA ASP A 240 17.15 -23.66 2.44
C ASP A 240 18.53 -23.01 2.66
N GLN A 241 18.68 -21.73 2.27
CA GLN A 241 19.90 -20.94 2.47
C GLN A 241 19.99 -20.25 3.84
N LEU A 242 18.93 -20.32 4.67
CA LEU A 242 18.88 -19.64 5.94
C LEU A 242 19.80 -20.30 6.98
N GLU A 243 20.94 -19.67 7.26
CA GLU A 243 21.93 -20.24 8.21
C GLU A 243 21.53 -20.05 9.68
N ARG A 244 20.81 -18.94 10.00
CA ARG A 244 20.53 -18.53 11.40
C ARG A 244 19.12 -18.85 11.89
N LYS A 245 18.29 -19.54 11.11
CA LYS A 245 16.86 -19.77 11.43
C LYS A 245 16.15 -18.48 11.86
N PRO A 246 16.13 -17.43 11.02
CA PRO A 246 15.62 -16.12 11.37
C PRO A 246 14.13 -16.14 11.67
N TRP A 247 13.66 -15.15 12.43
CA TRP A 247 12.23 -14.83 12.46
C TRP A 247 11.85 -14.25 11.10
N PHE A 248 10.77 -14.72 10.53
CA PHE A 248 10.35 -14.31 9.20
C PHE A 248 8.99 -13.60 9.27
N ILE A 249 8.93 -12.39 8.71
CA ILE A 249 7.72 -11.56 8.68
C ILE A 249 7.40 -11.20 7.22
N ASN A 250 6.19 -11.54 6.78
CA ASN A 250 5.65 -11.06 5.52
C ASN A 250 4.43 -10.17 5.80
N SER A 251 4.59 -8.85 5.66
CA SER A 251 3.52 -7.86 5.80
C SER A 251 3.06 -7.28 4.45
N CYS A 252 3.55 -7.84 3.33
CA CYS A 252 3.20 -7.35 2.00
C CYS A 252 2.09 -8.17 1.32
N ARG A 253 2.41 -9.18 0.52
CA ARG A 253 1.46 -10.07 -0.15
C ARG A 253 1.84 -11.52 0.11
N GLY A 254 0.86 -12.36 0.42
CA GLY A 254 1.09 -13.78 0.67
C GLY A 254 1.77 -14.52 -0.48
N ALA A 255 1.57 -14.07 -1.73
CA ALA A 255 2.20 -14.67 -2.89
C ALA A 255 3.67 -14.25 -3.12
N VAL A 256 4.25 -13.39 -2.27
CA VAL A 256 5.68 -13.09 -2.25
C VAL A 256 6.44 -14.22 -1.56
N ASP A 257 5.85 -14.83 -0.55
CA ASP A 257 6.33 -16.10 -0.02
C ASP A 257 5.50 -17.28 -0.58
N ARG A 258 6.04 -18.47 -0.45
CA ARG A 258 5.36 -19.69 -0.83
C ARG A 258 4.82 -20.36 0.42
N LYS A 259 3.57 -20.07 0.82
CA LYS A 259 2.89 -20.66 2.01
C LYS A 259 2.99 -22.19 2.16
N SER A 260 3.42 -22.88 1.11
CA SER A 260 3.64 -24.33 1.15
C SER A 260 4.94 -24.76 1.85
N VAL A 261 5.67 -23.81 2.44
CA VAL A 261 6.99 -24.04 3.05
C VAL A 261 6.96 -23.96 4.57
N VAL A 262 5.80 -23.63 5.16
CA VAL A 262 5.62 -23.55 6.63
C VAL A 262 4.76 -24.68 7.11
#